data_243363ea9f888fe1650a37340e6fd35a
#
_entry.id   243363ea9f888fe1650a37340e6fd35a
#
_cell.length_a   1.000
_cell.length_b   1.000
_cell.length_c   1.000
_cell.angle_alpha   90.00
_cell.angle_beta   90.00
_cell.angle_gamma   90.00
#
_symmetry.space_group_name_H-M   'P 1'
#
loop_
_entity.id
_entity.type
_entity.pdbx_description
1 polymer ?
#
loop_
_entity_poly.entity_id
_entity_poly.type
_entity_poly.pdbx_seq_one_letter_code
_entity_poly.pdbx_strand_id
1 'polypeptide(L)'
;MVLASIFAWLCMSAHADLSFDGQNRFVMKGKRLPITLVNEGKEPALAEISLDWGTDGTGQALPFAVSRPLLRLGAGQRAKVEVLYQGQGLPTDRETYLLLSVLDVPHATGKGDALQIALRHRFKLFYRPSLKATVEQAMAGLTWFYDPEGSPRTRNPSPY
;
A
#
# COMPACT_ATOMS: atom_id res chain seq x y z
N MET A 1 -28.79 29.61 22.27
CA MET A 1 -28.38 28.20 22.11
C MET A 1 -28.71 27.58 20.76
N VAL A 2 -29.42 28.21 19.83
CA VAL A 2 -29.80 27.64 18.52
C VAL A 2 -28.69 27.74 17.46
N LEU A 3 -27.78 28.71 17.54
CA LEU A 3 -26.69 28.88 16.56
C LEU A 3 -25.59 27.79 16.64
N ALA A 4 -25.39 27.14 17.78
CA ALA A 4 -24.38 26.09 17.94
C ALA A 4 -24.79 24.76 17.27
N SER A 5 -26.11 24.52 17.10
CA SER A 5 -26.59 23.27 16.50
C SER A 5 -26.49 23.25 14.96
N ILE A 6 -26.37 24.40 14.31
CA ILE A 6 -26.30 24.50 12.83
C ILE A 6 -24.88 24.16 12.33
N PHE A 7 -23.83 24.39 13.14
CA PHE A 7 -22.45 24.11 12.75
C PHE A 7 -22.08 22.62 12.78
N ALA A 8 -22.82 21.78 13.51
CA ALA A 8 -22.56 20.34 13.61
C ALA A 8 -22.93 19.54 12.35
N TRP A 9 -23.71 20.10 11.44
CA TRP A 9 -24.19 19.42 10.22
C TRP A 9 -23.32 19.65 8.98
N LEU A 10 -22.28 20.45 9.09
CA LEU A 10 -21.37 20.77 7.98
C LEU A 10 -20.10 19.91 7.93
N CYS A 11 -19.97 18.90 8.78
CA CYS A 11 -18.90 17.91 8.65
C CYS A 11 -19.20 16.99 7.45
N MET A 12 -18.93 17.45 6.23
CA MET A 12 -18.88 16.59 5.06
C MET A 12 -17.68 15.64 5.23
N SER A 13 -17.94 14.35 5.32
CA SER A 13 -16.89 13.34 5.36
C SER A 13 -16.09 13.40 4.06
N ALA A 14 -14.82 13.71 4.13
CA ALA A 14 -13.90 13.53 3.02
C ALA A 14 -13.67 12.02 2.85
N HIS A 15 -14.11 11.45 1.75
CA HIS A 15 -13.86 10.05 1.39
C HIS A 15 -12.83 10.01 0.26
N ALA A 16 -11.85 9.12 0.38
CA ALA A 16 -11.06 8.71 -0.77
C ALA A 16 -11.94 7.83 -1.66
N ASP A 17 -11.94 8.09 -2.97
CA ASP A 17 -12.78 7.36 -3.91
C ASP A 17 -12.29 5.93 -4.14
N LEU A 18 -10.98 5.67 -4.01
CA LEU A 18 -10.42 4.34 -4.14
C LEU A 18 -10.21 3.65 -2.78
N SER A 19 -10.69 2.43 -2.67
CA SER A 19 -10.44 1.52 -1.55
C SER A 19 -9.82 0.21 -2.00
N PHE A 20 -9.31 -0.58 -1.06
CA PHE A 20 -8.56 -1.81 -1.30
C PHE A 20 -9.28 -3.03 -0.72
N ASP A 21 -10.60 -3.02 -0.71
CA ASP A 21 -11.45 -4.13 -0.20
C ASP A 21 -11.07 -4.53 1.24
N GLY A 22 -10.80 -3.53 2.09
CA GLY A 22 -10.37 -3.73 3.48
C GLY A 22 -8.92 -4.17 3.64
N GLN A 23 -8.15 -4.35 2.56
CA GLN A 23 -6.73 -4.72 2.65
C GLN A 23 -5.86 -3.50 2.94
N ASN A 24 -5.04 -3.60 3.98
CA ASN A 24 -4.02 -2.60 4.33
C ASN A 24 -2.61 -3.20 4.45
N ARG A 25 -2.50 -4.52 4.27
CA ARG A 25 -1.25 -5.28 4.32
C ARG A 25 -1.19 -6.25 3.15
N PHE A 26 -0.10 -6.20 2.41
CA PHE A 26 0.13 -7.01 1.22
C PHE A 26 1.30 -7.96 1.47
N VAL A 27 1.04 -9.27 1.49
CA VAL A 27 2.06 -10.31 1.66
C VAL A 27 1.98 -11.28 0.51
N MET A 28 3.04 -11.33 -0.28
CA MET A 28 3.18 -12.20 -1.44
C MET A 28 4.02 -13.42 -1.07
N LYS A 29 3.43 -14.61 -1.13
CA LYS A 29 4.10 -15.89 -0.81
C LYS A 29 4.51 -16.70 -2.05
N GLY A 30 4.20 -16.21 -3.25
CA GLY A 30 4.46 -16.89 -4.51
C GLY A 30 4.78 -15.90 -5.62
N LYS A 31 4.46 -16.25 -6.86
CA LYS A 31 4.76 -15.42 -8.03
C LYS A 31 3.66 -14.41 -8.38
N ARG A 32 2.50 -14.46 -7.72
CA ARG A 32 1.35 -13.60 -8.00
C ARG A 32 0.68 -13.16 -6.70
N LEU A 33 0.30 -11.89 -6.65
CA LEU A 33 -0.50 -11.32 -5.58
C LEU A 33 -1.66 -10.54 -6.21
N PRO A 34 -2.90 -11.02 -6.08
CA PRO A 34 -4.07 -10.27 -6.49
C PRO A 34 -4.37 -9.14 -5.51
N ILE A 35 -4.71 -7.97 -6.04
CA ILE A 35 -5.15 -6.79 -5.30
C ILE A 35 -6.49 -6.38 -5.88
N THR A 36 -7.49 -6.20 -5.03
CA THR A 36 -8.79 -5.69 -5.45
C THR A 36 -8.85 -4.20 -5.18
N LEU A 37 -9.10 -3.42 -6.23
CA LEU A 37 -9.41 -2.00 -6.16
C LEU A 37 -10.92 -1.81 -6.30
N VAL A 38 -11.48 -0.92 -5.51
CA VAL A 38 -12.89 -0.54 -5.53
C VAL A 38 -12.99 0.98 -5.64
N ASN A 39 -13.74 1.46 -6.62
CA ASN A 39 -14.12 2.86 -6.66
C ASN A 39 -15.42 3.02 -5.86
N GLU A 40 -15.33 3.57 -4.66
CA GLU A 40 -16.50 3.86 -3.79
C GLU A 40 -17.11 5.22 -4.07
N GLY A 41 -16.48 6.01 -4.93
CA GLY A 41 -16.95 7.30 -5.38
C GLY A 41 -18.13 7.21 -6.36
N LYS A 42 -18.72 8.35 -6.63
CA LYS A 42 -19.85 8.50 -7.56
C LYS A 42 -19.41 8.80 -8.99
N GLU A 43 -18.15 9.17 -9.19
CA GLU A 43 -17.55 9.50 -10.47
C GLU A 43 -16.53 8.46 -10.87
N PRO A 44 -16.20 8.35 -12.17
CA PRO A 44 -15.10 7.49 -12.60
C PRO A 44 -13.75 7.96 -12.02
N ALA A 45 -12.95 7.02 -11.53
CA ALA A 45 -11.58 7.24 -11.05
C ALA A 45 -10.56 6.62 -12.00
N LEU A 46 -9.38 7.21 -12.10
CA LEU A 46 -8.23 6.66 -12.81
C LEU A 46 -7.16 6.30 -11.77
N ALA A 47 -6.86 5.02 -11.66
CA ALA A 47 -5.83 4.50 -10.76
C ALA A 47 -4.53 4.26 -11.52
N GLU A 48 -3.43 4.87 -11.09
CA GLU A 48 -2.07 4.52 -11.52
C GLU A 48 -1.41 3.68 -10.42
N ILE A 49 -1.00 2.45 -10.76
CA ILE A 49 -0.41 1.49 -9.86
C ILE A 49 1.07 1.32 -10.20
N SER A 50 1.93 1.56 -9.24
CA SER A 50 3.38 1.44 -9.40
C SER A 50 4.03 0.73 -8.22
N LEU A 51 5.24 0.22 -8.46
CA LEU A 51 6.06 -0.47 -7.46
C LEU A 51 7.44 0.20 -7.42
N ASP A 52 8.00 0.39 -6.24
CA ASP A 52 9.34 0.92 -6.07
C ASP A 52 10.02 0.36 -4.80
N TRP A 53 11.36 0.46 -4.71
CA TRP A 53 12.13 0.05 -3.53
C TRP A 53 12.07 1.07 -2.38
N GLY A 54 11.43 2.23 -2.57
CA GLY A 54 11.54 3.35 -1.66
C GLY A 54 12.88 4.08 -1.79
N THR A 55 13.28 4.79 -0.74
CA THR A 55 14.50 5.59 -0.73
C THR A 55 15.77 4.76 -0.70
N ASP A 56 15.70 3.52 -0.20
CA ASP A 56 16.87 2.67 0.08
C ASP A 56 17.32 1.85 -1.14
N GLY A 57 16.50 1.79 -2.19
CA GLY A 57 16.73 0.92 -3.35
C GLY A 57 16.97 1.64 -4.67
N THR A 58 17.50 2.86 -4.65
CA THR A 58 17.75 3.65 -5.85
C THR A 58 18.75 2.96 -6.79
N GLY A 59 18.30 2.65 -8.01
CA GLY A 59 19.12 2.07 -9.07
C GLY A 59 19.07 0.54 -9.18
N GLN A 60 18.43 -0.18 -8.29
CA GLN A 60 18.24 -1.62 -8.44
C GLN A 60 17.03 -1.93 -9.34
N ALA A 61 17.19 -2.86 -10.28
CA ALA A 61 16.10 -3.36 -11.10
C ALA A 61 15.06 -4.04 -10.21
N LEU A 62 13.79 -3.71 -10.42
CA LEU A 62 12.68 -4.28 -9.68
C LEU A 62 12.23 -5.57 -10.37
N PRO A 63 12.33 -6.76 -9.71
CA PRO A 63 11.93 -8.02 -10.33
C PRO A 63 10.41 -8.27 -10.26
N PHE A 64 9.65 -7.20 -10.31
CA PHE A 64 8.18 -7.22 -10.23
C PHE A 64 7.56 -6.42 -11.36
N ALA A 65 6.34 -6.78 -11.70
CA ALA A 65 5.50 -6.03 -12.63
C ALA A 65 4.06 -5.96 -12.13
N VAL A 66 3.32 -4.97 -12.60
CA VAL A 66 1.89 -4.82 -12.37
C VAL A 66 1.16 -5.21 -13.65
N SER A 67 0.16 -6.07 -13.56
CA SER A 67 -0.58 -6.56 -14.74
C SER A 67 -1.34 -5.44 -15.47
N ARG A 68 -1.80 -4.44 -14.73
CA ARG A 68 -2.49 -3.25 -15.25
C ARG A 68 -2.03 -2.03 -14.47
N PRO A 69 -0.96 -1.35 -14.92
CA PRO A 69 -0.41 -0.20 -14.21
C PRO A 69 -1.29 1.05 -14.28
N LEU A 70 -2.18 1.11 -15.26
CA LEU A 70 -3.17 2.17 -15.39
C LEU A 70 -4.56 1.55 -15.57
N LEU A 71 -5.51 1.94 -14.75
CA LEU A 71 -6.84 1.35 -14.69
C LEU A 71 -7.90 2.42 -14.45
N ARG A 72 -8.89 2.49 -15.35
CA ARG A 72 -10.09 3.30 -15.14
C ARG A 72 -11.18 2.44 -14.48
N LEU A 73 -11.77 2.98 -13.41
CA LEU A 73 -12.85 2.36 -12.65
C LEU A 73 -14.08 3.29 -12.72
N GLY A 74 -15.20 2.79 -13.19
CA GLY A 74 -16.49 3.49 -13.06
C GLY A 74 -16.94 3.57 -11.60
N ALA A 75 -17.95 4.38 -11.33
CA ALA A 75 -18.55 4.50 -10.00
C ALA A 75 -19.00 3.12 -9.48
N GLY A 76 -18.64 2.77 -8.25
CA GLY A 76 -18.95 1.47 -7.63
C GLY A 76 -18.25 0.26 -8.26
N GLN A 77 -17.41 0.45 -9.25
CA GLN A 77 -16.76 -0.66 -9.96
C GLN A 77 -15.61 -1.25 -9.12
N ARG A 78 -15.51 -2.58 -9.20
CA ARG A 78 -14.41 -3.36 -8.61
C ARG A 78 -13.55 -3.94 -9.73
N ALA A 79 -12.24 -3.96 -9.53
CA ALA A 79 -11.32 -4.62 -10.47
C ALA A 79 -10.15 -5.27 -9.73
N LYS A 80 -9.66 -6.39 -10.28
CA LYS A 80 -8.45 -7.06 -9.80
C LYS A 80 -7.26 -6.65 -10.63
N VAL A 81 -6.17 -6.33 -9.94
CA VAL A 81 -4.84 -6.11 -10.49
C VAL A 81 -3.91 -7.12 -9.85
N GLU A 82 -2.96 -7.65 -10.60
CA GLU A 82 -1.98 -8.60 -10.07
C GLU A 82 -0.60 -7.95 -10.01
N VAL A 83 0.08 -8.12 -8.88
CA VAL A 83 1.53 -7.96 -8.79
C VAL A 83 2.16 -9.30 -9.17
N LEU A 84 3.09 -9.25 -10.11
CA LEU A 84 3.78 -10.42 -10.68
C LEU A 84 5.25 -10.35 -10.28
N TYR A 85 5.79 -11.45 -9.76
CA TYR A 85 7.22 -11.61 -9.47
C TYR A 85 7.87 -12.53 -10.51
N GLN A 86 8.99 -12.11 -11.07
CA GLN A 86 9.69 -12.91 -12.10
C GLN A 86 10.29 -14.22 -11.56
N GLY A 87 10.42 -14.38 -10.24
CA GLY A 87 10.88 -15.60 -9.60
C GLY A 87 12.38 -15.67 -9.34
N GLN A 88 13.10 -14.57 -9.54
CA GLN A 88 14.54 -14.43 -9.27
C GLN A 88 14.89 -12.98 -8.88
N GLY A 89 16.09 -12.76 -8.37
CA GLY A 89 16.57 -11.42 -8.01
C GLY A 89 16.25 -10.99 -6.58
N LEU A 90 15.65 -11.86 -5.75
CA LEU A 90 15.41 -11.61 -4.33
C LEU A 90 16.07 -12.69 -3.45
N PRO A 91 16.40 -12.35 -2.19
CA PRO A 91 16.81 -13.33 -1.20
C PRO A 91 15.73 -14.41 -1.02
N THR A 92 16.15 -15.65 -0.83
CA THR A 92 15.26 -16.79 -0.57
C THR A 92 15.24 -17.20 0.91
N ASP A 93 16.09 -16.57 1.72
CA ASP A 93 16.32 -16.86 3.13
C ASP A 93 15.65 -15.85 4.07
N ARG A 94 15.10 -14.77 3.53
CA ARG A 94 14.47 -13.68 4.30
C ARG A 94 13.36 -12.97 3.55
N GLU A 95 12.52 -12.28 4.29
CA GLU A 95 11.51 -11.39 3.76
C GLU A 95 12.14 -10.15 3.13
N THR A 96 11.54 -9.68 2.03
CA THR A 96 11.93 -8.44 1.37
C THR A 96 10.68 -7.59 1.19
N TYR A 97 10.75 -6.28 1.42
CA TYR A 97 9.63 -5.40 1.15
C TYR A 97 9.93 -4.42 0.01
N LEU A 98 8.88 -4.03 -0.65
CA LEU A 98 8.86 -2.94 -1.63
C LEU A 98 7.61 -2.08 -1.36
N LEU A 99 7.54 -0.94 -2.00
CA LEU A 99 6.40 -0.04 -1.89
C LEU A 99 5.46 -0.25 -3.07
N LEU A 100 4.20 -0.50 -2.76
CA LEU A 100 3.08 -0.45 -3.67
C LEU A 100 2.44 0.92 -3.56
N SER A 101 2.45 1.68 -4.64
CA SER A 101 1.82 3.00 -4.74
C SER A 101 0.61 2.91 -5.66
N VAL A 102 -0.50 3.46 -5.21
CA VAL A 102 -1.71 3.66 -6.02
C VAL A 102 -2.06 5.12 -5.97
N LEU A 103 -1.95 5.81 -7.11
CA LEU A 103 -2.34 7.20 -7.28
C LEU A 103 -3.78 7.23 -7.80
N ASP A 104 -4.65 7.83 -7.03
CA ASP A 104 -6.02 8.15 -7.43
C ASP A 104 -6.01 9.51 -8.12
N VAL A 105 -6.28 9.50 -9.43
CA VAL A 105 -6.36 10.70 -10.26
C VAL A 105 -7.84 11.03 -10.48
N PRO A 106 -8.35 12.10 -9.86
CA PRO A 106 -9.75 12.47 -10.00
C PRO A 106 -10.06 12.92 -11.43
N HIS A 107 -11.30 12.72 -11.85
CA HIS A 107 -11.78 13.18 -13.14
C HIS A 107 -11.80 14.71 -13.18
N ALA A 108 -11.27 15.30 -14.27
CA ALA A 108 -11.33 16.75 -14.47
C ALA A 108 -12.77 17.23 -14.63
N THR A 109 -13.27 18.07 -13.73
CA THR A 109 -14.67 18.52 -13.72
C THR A 109 -14.98 19.58 -14.77
N GLY A 110 -13.97 20.11 -15.48
CA GLY A 110 -14.13 21.17 -16.51
C GLY A 110 -14.64 22.52 -15.97
N LYS A 111 -14.85 22.66 -14.66
CA LYS A 111 -15.25 23.91 -14.00
C LYS A 111 -14.00 24.69 -13.59
N GLY A 112 -13.88 25.94 -14.03
CA GLY A 112 -12.66 26.74 -13.93
C GLY A 112 -12.10 27.01 -12.52
N ASP A 113 -12.91 26.88 -11.46
CA ASP A 113 -12.51 27.20 -10.07
C ASP A 113 -12.63 26.00 -9.13
N ALA A 114 -12.35 24.78 -9.60
CA ALA A 114 -12.40 23.57 -8.78
C ALA A 114 -11.00 23.15 -8.32
N LEU A 115 -10.82 22.98 -7.01
CA LEU A 115 -9.63 22.33 -6.44
C LEU A 115 -9.72 20.83 -6.69
N GLN A 116 -8.75 20.26 -7.39
CA GLN A 116 -8.63 18.81 -7.57
C GLN A 116 -7.48 18.29 -6.71
N ILE A 117 -7.75 17.26 -5.93
CA ILE A 117 -6.77 16.63 -5.04
C ILE A 117 -6.55 15.20 -5.54
N ALA A 118 -5.34 14.89 -6.00
CA ALA A 118 -4.92 13.53 -6.27
C ALA A 118 -4.35 12.90 -5.00
N LEU A 119 -4.82 11.71 -4.64
CA LEU A 119 -4.37 10.98 -3.46
C LEU A 119 -3.46 9.84 -3.87
N ARG A 120 -2.29 9.74 -3.21
CA ARG A 120 -1.39 8.62 -3.38
C ARG A 120 -1.40 7.74 -2.13
N HIS A 121 -1.93 6.55 -2.27
CA HIS A 121 -1.84 5.51 -1.25
C HIS A 121 -0.51 4.78 -1.40
N ARG A 122 0.26 4.65 -0.32
CA ARG A 122 1.52 3.89 -0.31
C ARG A 122 1.47 2.82 0.77
N PHE A 123 1.71 1.57 0.36
CA PHE A 123 1.69 0.40 1.22
C PHE A 123 3.02 -0.33 1.14
N LYS A 124 3.43 -0.97 2.24
CA LYS A 124 4.48 -1.98 2.18
C LYS A 124 3.89 -3.28 1.61
N LEU A 125 4.51 -3.78 0.56
CA LEU A 125 4.26 -5.10 0.01
C LEU A 125 5.45 -5.98 0.40
N PHE A 126 5.18 -7.05 1.13
CA PHE A 126 6.19 -7.99 1.58
C PHE A 126 6.22 -9.20 0.65
N TYR A 127 7.39 -9.49 0.08
CA TYR A 127 7.66 -10.78 -0.54
C TYR A 127 8.21 -11.71 0.54
N ARG A 128 7.49 -12.79 0.80
CA ARG A 128 7.84 -13.79 1.81
C ARG A 128 8.07 -15.13 1.13
N PRO A 129 9.33 -15.55 0.93
CA PRO A 129 9.65 -16.91 0.46
C PRO A 129 9.24 -17.96 1.52
N SER A 130 9.40 -19.24 1.19
CA SER A 130 9.20 -20.31 2.17
C SER A 130 10.31 -20.26 3.22
N LEU A 131 10.00 -19.67 4.37
CA LEU A 131 10.90 -19.55 5.51
C LEU A 131 10.69 -20.72 6.49
N LYS A 132 11.77 -21.16 7.14
CA LYS A 132 11.71 -22.27 8.11
C LYS A 132 11.05 -21.88 9.41
N ALA A 133 11.29 -20.63 9.86
CA ALA A 133 10.67 -20.09 11.07
C ALA A 133 9.27 -19.53 10.77
N THR A 134 8.37 -19.59 11.74
CA THR A 134 7.08 -18.86 11.68
C THR A 134 7.24 -17.43 12.20
N VAL A 135 6.25 -16.57 11.92
CA VAL A 135 6.24 -15.18 12.44
C VAL A 135 6.22 -15.18 13.98
N GLU A 136 5.49 -16.10 14.59
CA GLU A 136 5.39 -16.24 16.04
C GLU A 136 6.74 -16.62 16.66
N GLN A 137 7.47 -17.55 16.04
CA GLN A 137 8.83 -17.91 16.45
C GLN A 137 9.80 -16.73 16.28
N ALA A 138 9.67 -15.97 15.22
CA ALA A 138 10.44 -14.77 14.98
C ALA A 138 10.20 -13.70 16.05
N MET A 139 8.96 -13.46 16.41
CA MET A 139 8.58 -12.52 17.48
C MET A 139 9.13 -12.96 18.85
N ALA A 140 9.08 -14.25 19.17
CA ALA A 140 9.63 -14.79 20.40
C ALA A 140 11.18 -14.66 20.47
N GLY A 141 11.84 -14.56 19.32
CA GLY A 141 13.31 -14.39 19.21
C GLY A 141 13.79 -12.95 19.31
N LEU A 142 12.88 -11.97 19.41
CA LEU A 142 13.27 -10.56 19.57
C LEU A 142 13.93 -10.33 20.94
N THR A 143 15.07 -9.65 20.94
CA THR A 143 15.77 -9.27 22.17
C THR A 143 15.85 -7.74 22.29
N TRP A 144 15.62 -7.25 23.51
CA TRP A 144 15.67 -5.83 23.85
C TRP A 144 16.92 -5.55 24.68
N PHE A 145 17.58 -4.45 24.42
CA PHE A 145 18.75 -3.98 25.17
C PHE A 145 18.82 -2.46 25.14
N TYR A 146 19.66 -1.88 25.98
CA TYR A 146 19.96 -0.46 25.93
C TYR A 146 21.32 -0.26 25.25
N ASP A 147 21.42 0.75 24.39
CA ASP A 147 22.70 1.16 23.85
C ASP A 147 23.53 1.93 24.90
N PRO A 148 24.82 2.25 24.62
CA PRO A 148 25.68 3.00 25.54
C PRO A 148 25.11 4.37 25.91
N GLU A 149 24.29 4.97 25.05
CA GLU A 149 23.63 6.26 25.27
C GLU A 149 22.33 6.14 26.09
N GLY A 150 21.94 4.92 26.51
CA GLY A 150 20.74 4.63 27.29
C GLY A 150 19.45 4.56 26.49
N SER A 151 19.52 4.55 25.15
CA SER A 151 18.34 4.40 24.30
C SER A 151 17.91 2.93 24.16
N PRO A 152 16.61 2.60 24.22
CA PRO A 152 16.15 1.23 24.00
C PRO A 152 16.36 0.81 22.55
N ARG A 153 16.93 -0.38 22.36
CA ARG A 153 17.17 -1.02 21.06
C ARG A 153 16.55 -2.42 21.03
N THR A 154 16.24 -2.86 19.84
CA THR A 154 15.84 -4.24 19.63
C THR A 154 16.73 -4.89 18.58
N ARG A 155 17.01 -6.17 18.76
CA ARG A 155 17.66 -7.02 17.77
C ARG A 155 16.64 -8.03 17.27
N ASN A 156 16.47 -8.05 15.95
CA ASN A 156 15.68 -9.06 15.26
C ASN A 156 16.63 -10.02 14.51
N PRO A 157 16.89 -11.24 15.03
CA PRO A 157 17.73 -12.22 14.35
C PRO A 157 16.96 -13.03 13.29
N SER A 158 15.66 -12.80 13.16
CA SER A 158 14.78 -13.58 12.30
C SER A 158 14.86 -13.15 10.84
N PRO A 159 14.35 -13.99 9.92
CA PRO A 159 14.25 -13.64 8.50
C PRO A 159 13.06 -12.74 8.14
N TYR A 160 12.31 -12.25 9.13
CA TYR A 160 11.13 -11.38 8.94
C TYR A 160 11.40 -9.92 9.22
#